data_688a7bf97e68f984843bf279981a55a7
#
_entry.id   688a7bf97e68f984843bf279981a55a7
#
_cell.length_a   1.000
_cell.length_b   1.000
_cell.length_c   1.000
_cell.angle_alpha   90.00
_cell.angle_beta   90.00
_cell.angle_gamma   90.00
#
_symmetry.space_group_name_H-M   'P 1'
#
loop_
_entity.id
_entity.type
_entity.pdbx_description
1 polymer ?
#
loop_
_entity_poly.entity_id
_entity_poly.type
_entity_poly.pdbx_seq_one_letter_code
_entity_poly.pdbx_strand_id
1 'polypeptide(L)'
;MAEPVASQALLALRDQIDGLDKQLLELLNQRARVAEQVGEIKRAEGTPFFRPDRVAQVIEKIRAANPGPLKAEHVSAIWREIMSACLALESPQRVAVLGPMGTFCEQAAIEYFGGAADLVHCATFDEVFHATASGSAQFGVVGVENMTEGVVTRSLDLFLHTPCHVVGEVSLLIRHNLMRKVPGPAPGRAQAGQPASGAGATASATQSLPDIEAVLAHPQALAQCQNWLNKHLPDAERRAVSSNAEGARLAATNPAWAAIGAERASTLFGLHITAHAIQDEAYNRTRFAVICLPQTMATPPASSRDCTSLVVSVANRPGAMHDLLVPLKKHGVSMTRLESRPARNGQWEYYFYIDLDGHPSQPHVAAALDELRQICAFYKMLGAYPVKN
;
A
#
# COMPACT_ATOMS: atom_id res chain seq x y z
N MET A 1 38.38 12.93 29.15
CA MET A 1 38.73 11.60 28.68
C MET A 1 38.74 11.67 27.15
N ALA A 2 39.85 11.28 26.50
CA ALA A 2 39.99 11.35 25.04
C ALA A 2 38.96 10.43 24.37
N GLU A 3 38.33 10.92 23.30
CA GLU A 3 37.51 10.07 22.42
C GLU A 3 38.35 8.85 21.97
N PRO A 4 37.73 7.64 21.90
CA PRO A 4 38.45 6.48 21.41
C PRO A 4 38.86 6.75 19.95
N VAL A 5 40.14 6.88 19.69
CA VAL A 5 40.70 7.03 18.35
C VAL A 5 40.33 5.77 17.56
N ALA A 6 39.49 5.94 16.50
CA ALA A 6 39.13 4.84 15.63
C ALA A 6 40.41 4.18 15.11
N SER A 7 40.48 2.82 15.11
CA SER A 7 41.63 2.14 14.64
C SER A 7 41.93 2.51 13.18
N GLN A 8 43.19 2.59 12.80
CA GLN A 8 43.63 2.95 11.45
C GLN A 8 43.00 2.03 10.38
N ALA A 9 42.72 0.77 10.71
CA ALA A 9 42.01 -0.16 9.85
C ALA A 9 40.55 0.23 9.64
N LEU A 10 39.86 0.74 10.67
CA LEU A 10 38.46 1.22 10.55
C LEU A 10 38.35 2.48 9.68
N LEU A 11 39.33 3.40 9.79
CA LEU A 11 39.41 4.60 8.95
C LEU A 11 39.58 4.20 7.49
N ALA A 12 40.52 3.30 7.18
CA ALA A 12 40.76 2.82 5.81
C ALA A 12 39.51 2.14 5.19
N LEU A 13 38.71 1.41 5.97
CA LEU A 13 37.47 0.81 5.49
C LEU A 13 36.39 1.90 5.24
N ARG A 14 36.32 2.94 6.05
CA ARG A 14 35.42 4.07 5.83
C ARG A 14 35.77 4.81 4.53
N ASP A 15 37.06 5.08 4.31
CA ASP A 15 37.53 5.71 3.06
C ASP A 15 37.17 4.88 1.81
N GLN A 16 37.23 3.54 1.91
CA GLN A 16 36.78 2.65 0.85
C GLN A 16 35.26 2.76 0.61
N ILE A 17 34.44 2.80 1.68
CA ILE A 17 33.00 2.98 1.58
C ILE A 17 32.67 4.34 0.93
N ASP A 18 33.32 5.42 1.35
CA ASP A 18 33.15 6.76 0.78
C ASP A 18 33.49 6.80 -0.73
N GLY A 19 34.50 6.03 -1.12
CA GLY A 19 34.87 5.87 -2.54
C GLY A 19 33.79 5.12 -3.34
N LEU A 20 33.21 4.06 -2.78
CA LEU A 20 32.12 3.31 -3.39
C LEU A 20 30.84 4.15 -3.48
N ASP A 21 30.52 4.95 -2.46
CA ASP A 21 29.33 5.82 -2.44
C ASP A 21 29.42 6.87 -3.54
N LYS A 22 30.58 7.45 -3.81
CA LYS A 22 30.80 8.37 -4.94
C LYS A 22 30.54 7.71 -6.29
N GLN A 23 31.03 6.47 -6.48
CA GLN A 23 30.78 5.70 -7.71
C GLN A 23 29.31 5.36 -7.88
N LEU A 24 28.65 4.92 -6.79
CA LEU A 24 27.21 4.64 -6.80
C LEU A 24 26.40 5.87 -7.18
N LEU A 25 26.71 7.04 -6.60
CA LEU A 25 26.02 8.30 -6.93
C LEU A 25 26.21 8.66 -8.41
N GLU A 26 27.41 8.50 -8.95
CA GLU A 26 27.68 8.76 -10.37
C GLU A 26 26.88 7.83 -11.28
N LEU A 27 26.87 6.52 -11.01
CA LEU A 27 26.11 5.53 -11.77
C LEU A 27 24.59 5.77 -11.68
N LEU A 28 24.08 6.17 -10.52
CA LEU A 28 22.68 6.53 -10.34
C LEU A 28 22.30 7.75 -11.17
N ASN A 29 23.14 8.79 -11.18
CA ASN A 29 22.92 9.97 -12.01
C ASN A 29 23.03 9.68 -13.52
N GLN A 30 23.94 8.79 -13.94
CA GLN A 30 24.00 8.33 -15.34
C GLN A 30 22.71 7.61 -15.74
N ARG A 31 22.22 6.70 -14.87
CA ARG A 31 20.95 6.00 -15.09
C ARG A 31 19.77 6.97 -15.16
N ALA A 32 19.73 7.98 -14.30
CA ALA A 32 18.70 9.01 -14.27
C ALA A 32 18.63 9.78 -15.59
N ARG A 33 19.79 10.24 -16.14
CA ARG A 33 19.84 10.92 -17.44
C ARG A 33 19.33 10.04 -18.60
N VAL A 34 19.64 8.74 -18.57
CA VAL A 34 19.11 7.80 -19.57
C VAL A 34 17.59 7.65 -19.42
N ALA A 35 17.07 7.63 -18.19
CA ALA A 35 15.63 7.60 -17.94
C ALA A 35 14.92 8.86 -18.47
N GLU A 36 15.49 10.06 -18.28
CA GLU A 36 14.97 11.30 -18.86
C GLU A 36 14.84 11.19 -20.39
N GLN A 37 15.88 10.69 -21.08
CA GLN A 37 15.85 10.48 -22.53
C GLN A 37 14.76 9.47 -22.95
N VAL A 38 14.57 8.38 -22.19
CA VAL A 38 13.46 7.45 -22.39
C VAL A 38 12.12 8.15 -22.23
N GLY A 39 11.99 9.05 -21.26
CA GLY A 39 10.80 9.87 -21.03
C GLY A 39 10.47 10.78 -22.24
N GLU A 40 11.48 11.40 -22.84
CA GLU A 40 11.32 12.21 -24.06
C GLU A 40 10.79 11.38 -25.24
N ILE A 41 11.36 10.20 -25.46
CA ILE A 41 10.91 9.28 -26.51
C ILE A 41 9.45 8.82 -26.26
N LYS A 42 9.14 8.38 -25.05
CA LYS A 42 7.76 7.95 -24.69
C LYS A 42 6.75 9.08 -24.92
N ARG A 43 7.13 10.33 -24.60
CA ARG A 43 6.27 11.50 -24.82
C ARG A 43 6.01 11.75 -26.29
N ALA A 44 7.03 11.59 -27.13
CA ALA A 44 6.89 11.72 -28.58
C ALA A 44 6.05 10.61 -29.21
N GLU A 45 6.14 9.38 -28.68
CA GLU A 45 5.43 8.22 -29.17
C GLU A 45 4.02 8.06 -28.54
N GLY A 46 3.66 8.84 -27.50
CA GLY A 46 2.41 8.70 -26.79
C GLY A 46 2.29 7.39 -25.99
N THR A 47 3.44 6.78 -25.61
CA THR A 47 3.45 5.52 -24.86
C THR A 47 3.36 5.77 -23.34
N PRO A 48 2.75 4.84 -22.56
CA PRO A 48 2.61 5.01 -21.12
C PRO A 48 3.96 5.12 -20.41
N PHE A 49 4.08 6.10 -19.52
CA PHE A 49 5.29 6.28 -18.71
C PHE A 49 5.44 5.19 -17.67
N PHE A 50 4.39 4.91 -16.91
CA PHE A 50 4.38 3.90 -15.84
C PHE A 50 3.96 2.53 -16.39
N ARG A 51 4.83 1.55 -16.18
CA ARG A 51 4.68 0.15 -16.60
C ARG A 51 5.00 -0.76 -15.41
N PRO A 52 4.00 -1.12 -14.58
CA PRO A 52 4.24 -1.96 -13.39
C PRO A 52 4.80 -3.34 -13.73
N ASP A 53 4.43 -3.92 -14.89
CA ASP A 53 5.01 -5.15 -15.42
C ASP A 53 6.52 -5.00 -15.67
N ARG A 54 6.96 -3.87 -16.24
CA ARG A 54 8.38 -3.59 -16.48
C ARG A 54 9.14 -3.39 -15.16
N VAL A 55 8.54 -2.71 -14.18
CA VAL A 55 9.12 -2.54 -12.84
C VAL A 55 9.37 -3.91 -12.20
N ALA A 56 8.35 -4.78 -12.22
CA ALA A 56 8.46 -6.14 -11.68
C ALA A 56 9.56 -6.96 -12.37
N GLN A 57 9.62 -6.93 -13.70
CA GLN A 57 10.65 -7.62 -14.49
C GLN A 57 12.08 -7.15 -14.14
N VAL A 58 12.28 -5.84 -14.00
CA VAL A 58 13.60 -5.29 -13.66
C VAL A 58 14.01 -5.72 -12.25
N ILE A 59 13.11 -5.62 -11.28
CA ILE A 59 13.40 -6.04 -9.91
C ILE A 59 13.75 -7.54 -9.85
N GLU A 60 12.99 -8.38 -10.55
CA GLU A 60 13.25 -9.82 -10.57
C GLU A 60 14.58 -10.15 -11.24
N LYS A 61 14.91 -9.50 -12.37
CA LYS A 61 16.21 -9.65 -13.03
C LYS A 61 17.39 -9.29 -12.10
N ILE A 62 17.24 -8.20 -11.34
CA ILE A 62 18.29 -7.76 -10.41
C ILE A 62 18.40 -8.71 -9.21
N ARG A 63 17.27 -9.19 -8.67
CA ARG A 63 17.25 -10.21 -7.63
C ARG A 63 17.99 -11.49 -8.06
N ALA A 64 17.66 -11.98 -9.24
CA ALA A 64 18.28 -13.20 -9.79
C ALA A 64 19.80 -13.02 -10.06
N ALA A 65 20.23 -11.81 -10.37
CA ALA A 65 21.64 -11.49 -10.63
C ALA A 65 22.44 -11.17 -9.34
N ASN A 66 21.80 -11.11 -8.17
CA ASN A 66 22.47 -10.73 -6.93
C ASN A 66 23.28 -11.91 -6.34
N PRO A 67 24.63 -11.83 -6.28
CA PRO A 67 25.46 -12.89 -5.71
C PRO A 67 25.60 -12.83 -4.16
N GLY A 68 24.90 -11.90 -3.50
CA GLY A 68 25.06 -11.58 -2.09
C GLY A 68 26.11 -10.49 -1.84
N PRO A 69 26.37 -10.04 -0.61
CA PRO A 69 25.78 -10.44 0.67
C PRO A 69 24.42 -9.79 0.99
N LEU A 70 23.90 -8.91 0.13
CA LEU A 70 22.60 -8.28 0.35
C LEU A 70 21.48 -9.30 0.19
N LYS A 71 20.49 -9.26 1.11
CA LYS A 71 19.30 -10.08 0.99
C LYS A 71 18.44 -9.62 -0.19
N ALA A 72 17.75 -10.57 -0.84
CA ALA A 72 16.90 -10.31 -2.00
C ALA A 72 15.81 -9.24 -1.73
N GLU A 73 15.25 -9.22 -0.52
CA GLU A 73 14.27 -8.21 -0.07
C GLU A 73 14.84 -6.79 -0.05
N HIS A 74 16.08 -6.62 0.45
CA HIS A 74 16.77 -5.33 0.49
C HIS A 74 17.12 -4.85 -0.93
N VAL A 75 17.58 -5.76 -1.80
CA VAL A 75 17.83 -5.44 -3.21
C VAL A 75 16.55 -4.96 -3.89
N SER A 76 15.42 -5.64 -3.66
CA SER A 76 14.13 -5.25 -4.23
C SER A 76 13.68 -3.86 -3.76
N ALA A 77 13.86 -3.55 -2.47
CA ALA A 77 13.51 -2.23 -1.91
C ALA A 77 14.36 -1.10 -2.53
N ILE A 78 15.68 -1.28 -2.60
CA ILE A 78 16.62 -0.31 -3.17
C ILE A 78 16.26 -0.04 -4.64
N TRP A 79 16.06 -1.09 -5.44
CA TRP A 79 15.74 -0.92 -6.87
C TRP A 79 14.38 -0.29 -7.11
N ARG A 80 13.40 -0.55 -6.25
CA ARG A 80 12.10 0.13 -6.31
C ARG A 80 12.25 1.63 -6.14
N GLU A 81 13.03 2.10 -5.17
CA GLU A 81 13.27 3.53 -4.94
C GLU A 81 14.07 4.17 -6.07
N ILE A 82 15.11 3.50 -6.57
CA ILE A 82 15.87 3.97 -7.75
C ILE A 82 14.94 4.14 -8.96
N MET A 83 14.07 3.16 -9.21
CA MET A 83 13.13 3.22 -10.34
C MET A 83 12.08 4.29 -10.15
N SER A 84 11.55 4.46 -8.93
CA SER A 84 10.60 5.51 -8.59
C SER A 84 11.20 6.90 -8.82
N ALA A 85 12.40 7.15 -8.33
CA ALA A 85 13.10 8.42 -8.52
C ALA A 85 13.36 8.73 -10.02
N CYS A 86 13.77 7.73 -10.80
CA CYS A 86 13.97 7.91 -12.24
C CYS A 86 12.66 8.13 -12.99
N LEU A 87 11.58 7.42 -12.62
CA LEU A 87 10.26 7.61 -13.23
C LEU A 87 9.72 9.03 -12.96
N ALA A 88 9.96 9.57 -11.77
CA ALA A 88 9.56 10.94 -11.43
C ALA A 88 10.22 11.97 -12.35
N LEU A 89 11.45 11.72 -12.85
CA LEU A 89 12.11 12.55 -13.84
C LEU A 89 11.52 12.39 -15.26
N GLU A 90 11.09 11.16 -15.62
CA GLU A 90 10.41 10.93 -16.91
C GLU A 90 9.05 11.65 -16.95
N SER A 91 8.25 11.45 -15.91
CA SER A 91 6.92 12.05 -15.70
C SER A 91 6.50 11.87 -14.24
N PRO A 92 6.26 12.95 -13.48
CA PRO A 92 5.74 12.84 -12.12
C PRO A 92 4.42 12.06 -12.10
N GLN A 93 4.35 11.01 -11.30
CA GLN A 93 3.13 10.21 -11.17
C GLN A 93 2.27 10.80 -10.05
N ARG A 94 1.17 11.48 -10.41
CA ARG A 94 0.20 11.99 -9.43
C ARG A 94 -0.77 10.90 -9.04
N VAL A 95 -0.81 10.58 -7.75
CA VAL A 95 -1.58 9.47 -7.19
C VAL A 95 -2.51 9.97 -6.10
N ALA A 96 -3.82 9.88 -6.32
CA ALA A 96 -4.82 10.22 -5.31
C ALA A 96 -4.94 9.11 -4.26
N VAL A 97 -4.92 9.47 -2.99
CA VAL A 97 -5.01 8.56 -1.85
C VAL A 97 -5.96 9.11 -0.78
N LEU A 98 -6.59 8.23 -0.02
CA LEU A 98 -7.36 8.67 1.14
C LEU A 98 -6.40 9.20 2.21
N GLY A 99 -6.54 10.49 2.55
CA GLY A 99 -5.81 11.19 3.58
C GLY A 99 -6.35 10.95 5.00
N PRO A 100 -5.79 11.67 5.96
CA PRO A 100 -4.62 12.55 5.86
C PRO A 100 -3.31 11.77 5.63
N MET A 101 -2.16 12.48 5.56
CA MET A 101 -0.82 11.87 5.48
C MET A 101 -0.61 10.88 6.64
N GLY A 102 0.11 9.77 6.37
CA GLY A 102 0.39 8.72 7.36
C GLY A 102 -0.66 7.61 7.45
N THR A 103 -1.60 7.54 6.49
CA THR A 103 -2.60 6.46 6.40
C THR A 103 -2.05 5.19 5.73
N PHE A 104 -2.76 4.06 5.87
CA PHE A 104 -2.44 2.83 5.14
C PHE A 104 -2.68 2.97 3.62
N CYS A 105 -3.60 3.84 3.17
CA CYS A 105 -3.77 4.14 1.75
C CYS A 105 -2.51 4.80 1.16
N GLU A 106 -1.92 5.75 1.89
CA GLU A 106 -0.64 6.36 1.51
C GLU A 106 0.49 5.31 1.48
N GLN A 107 0.55 4.44 2.50
CA GLN A 107 1.54 3.37 2.54
C GLN A 107 1.40 2.41 1.35
N ALA A 108 0.16 2.05 0.97
CA ALA A 108 -0.11 1.23 -0.21
C ALA A 108 0.34 1.90 -1.52
N ALA A 109 0.11 3.21 -1.64
CA ALA A 109 0.57 3.97 -2.80
C ALA A 109 2.11 3.97 -2.91
N ILE A 110 2.82 4.19 -1.80
CA ILE A 110 4.28 4.15 -1.77
C ILE A 110 4.81 2.75 -2.05
N GLU A 111 4.17 1.70 -1.53
CA GLU A 111 4.56 0.31 -1.83
C GLU A 111 4.43 -0.03 -3.31
N TYR A 112 3.47 0.58 -4.02
CA TYR A 112 3.23 0.31 -5.44
C TYR A 112 4.07 1.19 -6.36
N PHE A 113 4.10 2.50 -6.13
CA PHE A 113 4.72 3.51 -6.99
C PHE A 113 6.15 3.88 -6.57
N GLY A 114 6.52 3.61 -5.30
CA GLY A 114 7.75 4.09 -4.66
C GLY A 114 7.59 5.47 -4.04
N GLY A 115 8.65 5.91 -3.34
CA GLY A 115 8.63 7.13 -2.52
C GLY A 115 8.62 8.45 -3.29
N ALA A 116 8.95 8.44 -4.59
CA ALA A 116 9.00 9.65 -5.41
C ALA A 116 7.66 10.00 -6.10
N ALA A 117 6.58 9.24 -5.85
CA ALA A 117 5.25 9.56 -6.36
C ALA A 117 4.69 10.85 -5.72
N ASP A 118 4.01 11.69 -6.53
CA ASP A 118 3.31 12.89 -6.07
C ASP A 118 1.93 12.51 -5.52
N LEU A 119 1.81 12.43 -4.18
CA LEU A 119 0.60 11.97 -3.52
C LEU A 119 -0.39 13.11 -3.27
N VAL A 120 -1.60 12.98 -3.82
CA VAL A 120 -2.74 13.89 -3.61
C VAL A 120 -3.64 13.30 -2.53
N HIS A 121 -3.62 13.91 -1.34
CA HIS A 121 -4.42 13.46 -0.20
C HIS A 121 -5.85 13.99 -0.31
N CYS A 122 -6.81 13.07 -0.40
CA CYS A 122 -8.25 13.33 -0.51
C CYS A 122 -8.95 13.07 0.82
N ALA A 123 -10.02 13.80 1.12
CA ALA A 123 -10.77 13.60 2.36
C ALA A 123 -11.65 12.34 2.34
N THR A 124 -12.09 11.91 1.16
CA THR A 124 -13.00 10.78 0.98
C THR A 124 -12.58 9.89 -0.19
N PHE A 125 -13.08 8.64 -0.24
CA PHE A 125 -12.91 7.79 -1.41
C PHE A 125 -13.58 8.39 -2.66
N ASP A 126 -14.69 9.12 -2.49
CA ASP A 126 -15.36 9.84 -3.59
C ASP A 126 -14.41 10.83 -4.27
N GLU A 127 -13.66 11.59 -3.47
CA GLU A 127 -12.66 12.51 -3.99
C GLU A 127 -11.50 11.79 -4.67
N VAL A 128 -11.05 10.62 -4.17
CA VAL A 128 -10.02 9.82 -4.83
C VAL A 128 -10.49 9.38 -6.22
N PHE A 129 -11.70 8.82 -6.31
CA PHE A 129 -12.28 8.41 -7.59
C PHE A 129 -12.53 9.61 -8.51
N HIS A 130 -12.99 10.74 -7.96
CA HIS A 130 -13.20 11.96 -8.74
C HIS A 130 -11.88 12.52 -9.29
N ALA A 131 -10.84 12.62 -8.46
CA ALA A 131 -9.52 13.07 -8.88
C ALA A 131 -8.94 12.20 -9.99
N THR A 132 -9.16 10.88 -9.92
CA THR A 132 -8.74 9.94 -10.95
C THR A 132 -9.60 10.07 -12.21
N ALA A 133 -10.92 10.14 -12.08
CA ALA A 133 -11.85 10.23 -13.21
C ALA A 133 -11.76 11.56 -13.97
N SER A 134 -11.41 12.66 -13.29
CA SER A 134 -11.20 13.98 -13.91
C SER A 134 -9.80 14.14 -14.52
N GLY A 135 -8.87 13.18 -14.28
CA GLY A 135 -7.48 13.28 -14.73
C GLY A 135 -6.62 14.27 -13.91
N SER A 136 -7.13 14.82 -12.80
CA SER A 136 -6.33 15.65 -11.88
C SER A 136 -5.27 14.81 -11.12
N ALA A 137 -5.51 13.49 -10.99
CA ALA A 137 -4.51 12.48 -10.67
C ALA A 137 -4.54 11.39 -11.74
N GLN A 138 -3.37 10.87 -12.14
CA GLN A 138 -3.28 9.79 -13.12
C GLN A 138 -3.77 8.46 -12.55
N PHE A 139 -3.52 8.26 -11.27
CA PHE A 139 -3.87 7.04 -10.53
C PHE A 139 -4.57 7.38 -9.23
N GLY A 140 -5.32 6.41 -8.71
CA GLY A 140 -5.86 6.42 -7.36
C GLY A 140 -5.52 5.12 -6.63
N VAL A 141 -5.39 5.17 -5.30
CA VAL A 141 -5.24 3.97 -4.47
C VAL A 141 -6.33 3.94 -3.42
N VAL A 142 -7.15 2.89 -3.46
CA VAL A 142 -8.34 2.76 -2.62
C VAL A 142 -8.37 1.40 -1.94
N GLY A 143 -8.74 1.36 -0.64
CA GLY A 143 -9.01 0.12 0.05
C GLY A 143 -10.23 -0.58 -0.55
N VAL A 144 -10.16 -1.89 -0.76
CA VAL A 144 -11.28 -2.67 -1.30
C VAL A 144 -11.75 -3.76 -0.35
N GLU A 145 -10.87 -4.29 0.49
CA GLU A 145 -11.19 -5.36 1.42
C GLU A 145 -10.18 -5.42 2.57
N ASN A 146 -10.67 -5.66 3.78
CA ASN A 146 -9.86 -5.96 4.95
C ASN A 146 -10.23 -7.36 5.48
N MET A 147 -9.25 -8.16 5.88
CA MET A 147 -9.49 -9.56 6.29
C MET A 147 -10.37 -9.68 7.53
N THR A 148 -10.35 -8.69 8.43
CA THR A 148 -11.12 -8.71 9.67
C THR A 148 -12.47 -7.99 9.54
N GLU A 149 -12.54 -6.94 8.72
CA GLU A 149 -13.73 -6.08 8.60
C GLU A 149 -14.58 -6.37 7.36
N GLY A 150 -14.02 -7.16 6.43
CA GLY A 150 -14.67 -7.43 5.15
C GLY A 150 -14.47 -6.30 4.14
N VAL A 151 -15.45 -6.13 3.27
CA VAL A 151 -15.33 -5.24 2.10
C VAL A 151 -15.45 -3.76 2.45
N VAL A 152 -14.68 -2.92 1.75
CA VAL A 152 -14.81 -1.47 1.79
C VAL A 152 -15.96 -1.07 0.87
N THR A 153 -17.16 -1.06 1.44
CA THR A 153 -18.43 -0.84 0.74
C THR A 153 -18.41 0.36 -0.21
N ARG A 154 -17.87 1.50 0.24
CA ARG A 154 -17.86 2.73 -0.57
C ARG A 154 -17.04 2.59 -1.84
N SER A 155 -15.89 1.93 -1.76
CA SER A 155 -15.06 1.69 -2.95
C SER A 155 -15.78 0.83 -3.98
N LEU A 156 -16.50 -0.22 -3.54
CA LEU A 156 -17.29 -1.06 -4.45
C LEU A 156 -18.40 -0.25 -5.14
N ASP A 157 -19.17 0.53 -4.37
CA ASP A 157 -20.23 1.38 -4.93
C ASP A 157 -19.67 2.37 -5.98
N LEU A 158 -18.49 2.95 -5.75
CA LEU A 158 -17.84 3.88 -6.69
C LEU A 158 -17.34 3.21 -7.96
N PHE A 159 -16.88 1.96 -7.90
CA PHE A 159 -16.51 1.20 -9.10
C PHE A 159 -17.70 1.01 -10.06
N LEU A 160 -18.92 0.92 -9.54
CA LEU A 160 -20.11 0.77 -10.38
C LEU A 160 -20.36 2.01 -11.23
N HIS A 161 -20.16 3.21 -10.66
CA HIS A 161 -20.59 4.48 -11.23
C HIS A 161 -19.49 5.31 -11.89
N THR A 162 -18.22 4.89 -11.80
CA THR A 162 -17.08 5.64 -12.36
C THR A 162 -16.46 4.91 -13.55
N PRO A 163 -15.79 5.62 -14.48
CA PRO A 163 -15.09 5.00 -15.60
C PRO A 163 -13.74 4.39 -15.20
N CYS A 164 -13.34 4.51 -13.93
CA CYS A 164 -12.07 3.99 -13.45
C CYS A 164 -12.02 2.46 -13.53
N HIS A 165 -10.86 1.94 -13.89
CA HIS A 165 -10.59 0.51 -13.89
C HIS A 165 -9.37 0.19 -13.01
N VAL A 166 -9.28 -1.07 -12.57
CA VAL A 166 -8.20 -1.58 -11.73
C VAL A 166 -7.04 -2.03 -12.61
N VAL A 167 -5.84 -1.56 -12.31
CA VAL A 167 -4.60 -1.89 -13.04
C VAL A 167 -3.55 -2.56 -12.17
N GLY A 168 -3.83 -2.71 -10.89
CA GLY A 168 -2.95 -3.36 -9.94
C GLY A 168 -3.58 -3.50 -8.57
N GLU A 169 -2.91 -4.27 -7.73
CA GLU A 169 -3.31 -4.53 -6.35
C GLU A 169 -2.11 -4.50 -5.42
N VAL A 170 -2.32 -4.01 -4.21
CA VAL A 170 -1.38 -4.08 -3.10
C VAL A 170 -2.06 -4.72 -1.90
N SER A 171 -1.44 -5.74 -1.33
CA SER A 171 -1.91 -6.37 -0.09
C SER A 171 -0.97 -6.01 1.04
N LEU A 172 -1.39 -5.10 1.93
CA LEU A 172 -0.60 -4.71 3.10
C LEU A 172 -0.97 -5.53 4.33
N LEU A 173 0.03 -6.01 5.04
CA LEU A 173 -0.15 -6.47 6.42
C LEU A 173 -0.34 -5.24 7.31
N ILE A 174 -1.50 -5.16 7.96
CA ILE A 174 -1.84 -4.03 8.82
C ILE A 174 -1.18 -4.23 10.17
N ARG A 175 -0.19 -3.41 10.45
CA ARG A 175 0.51 -3.38 11.74
C ARG A 175 0.14 -2.11 12.48
N HIS A 176 -0.49 -2.26 13.62
CA HIS A 176 -0.78 -1.17 14.52
C HIS A 176 0.34 -1.04 15.54
N ASN A 177 0.97 0.12 15.60
CA ASN A 177 2.03 0.41 16.56
C ASN A 177 1.53 1.45 17.56
N LEU A 178 1.89 1.30 18.83
CA LEU A 178 1.68 2.32 19.83
C LEU A 178 2.84 3.32 19.74
N MET A 179 2.53 4.59 19.59
CA MET A 179 3.52 5.65 19.41
C MET A 179 3.19 6.87 20.28
N ARG A 180 4.22 7.56 20.75
CA ARG A 180 4.07 8.76 21.55
C ARG A 180 5.24 9.74 21.36
N LYS A 181 5.04 10.97 21.80
CA LYS A 181 6.13 11.94 21.90
C LYS A 181 7.02 11.56 23.09
N VAL A 182 8.31 11.34 22.85
CA VAL A 182 9.28 11.20 23.94
C VAL A 182 9.53 12.60 24.51
N PRO A 183 9.40 12.81 25.83
CA PRO A 183 9.82 14.06 26.45
C PRO A 183 11.30 14.31 26.08
N GLY A 184 11.59 15.46 25.48
CA GLY A 184 12.96 15.89 25.27
C GLY A 184 13.70 15.94 26.62
N PRO A 185 15.04 15.84 26.67
CA PRO A 185 15.79 16.04 27.88
C PRO A 185 15.41 17.40 28.46
N ALA A 186 14.99 17.42 29.73
CA ALA A 186 14.64 18.67 30.42
C ALA A 186 15.80 19.66 30.24
N PRO A 187 15.53 20.93 29.90
CA PRO A 187 16.59 21.93 29.82
C PRO A 187 17.22 22.10 31.19
N GLY A 188 18.43 21.55 31.41
CA GLY A 188 19.17 21.70 32.68
C GLY A 188 19.93 20.48 33.18
N ARG A 189 19.94 19.32 32.53
CA ARG A 189 20.86 18.22 32.87
C ARG A 189 21.61 17.75 31.64
N ALA A 190 22.72 18.42 31.38
CA ALA A 190 23.79 17.87 30.55
C ALA A 190 24.39 16.67 31.31
N GLN A 191 23.90 15.46 31.05
CA GLN A 191 24.65 14.23 31.35
C GLN A 191 25.46 13.89 30.14
N ALA A 192 26.76 14.18 30.23
CA ALA A 192 27.77 13.70 29.28
C ALA A 192 27.78 12.15 29.27
N GLY A 193 27.75 11.58 28.08
CA GLY A 193 28.37 10.32 27.74
C GLY A 193 27.61 9.06 28.01
N GLN A 194 26.77 8.65 27.01
CA GLN A 194 26.71 7.23 26.65
C GLN A 194 26.58 7.11 25.12
N PRO A 195 27.48 6.35 24.45
CA PRO A 195 27.38 6.14 23.01
C PRO A 195 26.24 5.15 22.71
N ALA A 196 25.44 5.48 21.73
CA ALA A 196 24.49 4.54 21.12
C ALA A 196 25.29 3.41 20.45
N SER A 197 25.43 2.29 21.10
CA SER A 197 25.92 1.04 20.52
C SER A 197 24.76 0.35 19.83
N GLY A 198 24.97 0.06 18.54
CA GLY A 198 24.00 -0.53 17.66
C GLY A 198 23.70 -1.99 17.92
N ALA A 199 22.66 -2.41 17.22
CA ALA A 199 22.33 -3.74 16.72
C ALA A 199 22.16 -4.90 17.72
N GLY A 200 20.95 -5.44 17.73
CA GLY A 200 20.68 -6.83 18.12
C GLY A 200 20.21 -7.00 19.56
N ALA A 201 18.97 -6.64 19.83
CA ALA A 201 18.28 -7.09 21.03
C ALA A 201 16.97 -7.75 20.63
N THR A 202 16.95 -9.07 20.69
CA THR A 202 15.75 -9.87 20.89
C THR A 202 15.02 -9.35 22.11
N ALA A 203 13.84 -8.79 21.87
CA ALA A 203 13.06 -8.12 22.88
C ALA A 203 12.47 -9.11 23.87
N SER A 204 12.94 -9.06 25.09
CA SER A 204 12.17 -9.42 26.28
C SER A 204 12.63 -8.52 27.42
N ALA A 205 12.15 -7.29 27.41
CA ALA A 205 12.15 -6.45 28.59
C ALA A 205 10.74 -5.85 28.69
N THR A 206 10.01 -6.23 29.73
CA THR A 206 8.80 -5.59 30.19
C THR A 206 9.18 -4.17 30.64
N GLN A 207 9.39 -3.27 29.67
CA GLN A 207 9.48 -1.85 30.00
C GLN A 207 8.07 -1.46 30.45
N SER A 208 7.95 -1.08 31.72
CA SER A 208 6.75 -0.41 32.22
C SER A 208 6.47 0.76 31.27
N LEU A 209 5.36 0.67 30.54
CA LEU A 209 4.90 1.78 29.69
C LEU A 209 4.67 2.96 30.65
N PRO A 210 5.33 4.12 30.42
CA PRO A 210 5.17 5.25 31.31
C PRO A 210 3.74 5.76 31.25
N ASP A 211 3.34 6.56 32.23
CA ASP A 211 2.02 7.15 32.43
C ASP A 211 1.41 7.70 31.12
N ILE A 212 0.62 6.85 30.44
CA ILE A 212 -0.17 7.21 29.27
C ILE A 212 -1.60 7.44 29.76
N GLU A 213 -2.06 8.69 29.70
CA GLU A 213 -3.39 9.08 30.13
C GLU A 213 -4.45 8.70 29.08
N ALA A 214 -4.13 8.84 27.78
CA ALA A 214 -5.06 8.55 26.71
C ALA A 214 -4.36 7.91 25.48
N VAL A 215 -5.09 6.99 24.83
CA VAL A 215 -4.71 6.37 23.56
C VAL A 215 -5.70 6.82 22.48
N LEU A 216 -5.18 7.53 21.47
CA LEU A 216 -5.96 8.12 20.39
C LEU A 216 -5.82 7.27 19.12
N ALA A 217 -6.96 6.83 18.54
CA ALA A 217 -6.98 6.17 17.24
C ALA A 217 -8.39 6.17 16.63
N HIS A 218 -8.49 5.76 15.39
CA HIS A 218 -9.78 5.45 14.78
C HIS A 218 -10.49 4.34 15.58
N PRO A 219 -11.82 4.39 15.75
CA PRO A 219 -12.56 3.37 16.52
C PRO A 219 -12.22 1.93 16.15
N GLN A 220 -12.05 1.67 14.86
CA GLN A 220 -11.66 0.35 14.35
C GLN A 220 -10.28 -0.10 14.87
N ALA A 221 -9.28 0.78 14.89
CA ALA A 221 -7.95 0.44 15.39
C ALA A 221 -7.94 0.23 16.91
N LEU A 222 -8.75 0.99 17.66
CA LEU A 222 -8.97 0.75 19.10
C LEU A 222 -9.56 -0.64 19.35
N ALA A 223 -10.57 -1.04 18.54
CA ALA A 223 -11.18 -2.36 18.65
C ALA A 223 -10.21 -3.49 18.27
N GLN A 224 -9.41 -3.31 17.22
CA GLN A 224 -8.40 -4.29 16.77
C GLN A 224 -7.21 -4.46 17.70
N CYS A 225 -7.01 -3.55 18.67
CA CYS A 225 -5.95 -3.60 19.69
C CYS A 225 -6.50 -3.76 21.10
N GLN A 226 -7.78 -4.11 21.27
CA GLN A 226 -8.48 -4.05 22.55
C GLN A 226 -7.86 -4.97 23.62
N ASN A 227 -7.51 -6.20 23.26
CA ASN A 227 -6.94 -7.16 24.20
C ASN A 227 -5.56 -6.70 24.68
N TRP A 228 -4.74 -6.22 23.74
CA TRP A 228 -3.42 -5.70 24.07
C TRP A 228 -3.52 -4.47 24.98
N LEU A 229 -4.41 -3.52 24.66
CA LEU A 229 -4.61 -2.31 25.44
C LEU A 229 -5.14 -2.60 26.85
N ASN A 230 -6.09 -3.54 26.99
CA ASN A 230 -6.63 -3.92 28.30
C ASN A 230 -5.57 -4.58 29.19
N LYS A 231 -4.62 -5.30 28.59
CA LYS A 231 -3.53 -5.95 29.32
C LYS A 231 -2.43 -4.98 29.75
N HIS A 232 -2.06 -4.02 28.89
CA HIS A 232 -0.86 -3.21 29.07
C HIS A 232 -1.13 -1.76 29.50
N LEU A 233 -2.34 -1.25 29.23
CA LEU A 233 -2.78 0.12 29.53
C LEU A 233 -4.25 0.12 29.99
N PRO A 234 -4.60 -0.61 31.08
CA PRO A 234 -5.99 -0.76 31.49
C PRO A 234 -6.65 0.59 31.87
N ASP A 235 -5.90 1.50 32.47
CA ASP A 235 -6.41 2.77 33.00
C ASP A 235 -6.37 3.93 32.01
N ALA A 236 -5.71 3.78 30.85
CA ALA A 236 -5.64 4.84 29.86
C ALA A 236 -6.98 5.02 29.12
N GLU A 237 -7.43 6.26 28.97
CA GLU A 237 -8.65 6.58 28.20
C GLU A 237 -8.53 6.13 26.73
N ARG A 238 -9.59 5.52 26.20
CA ARG A 238 -9.69 5.17 24.77
C ARG A 238 -10.39 6.30 24.03
N ARG A 239 -9.65 7.16 23.35
CA ARG A 239 -10.19 8.35 22.68
C ARG A 239 -10.30 8.13 21.19
N ALA A 240 -11.54 8.03 20.69
CA ALA A 240 -11.83 7.89 19.27
C ALA A 240 -11.58 9.21 18.52
N VAL A 241 -10.88 9.12 17.39
CA VAL A 241 -10.62 10.23 16.46
C VAL A 241 -10.93 9.81 15.03
N SER A 242 -10.96 10.78 14.10
CA SER A 242 -11.37 10.55 12.71
C SER A 242 -10.46 9.62 11.91
N SER A 243 -9.19 9.51 12.28
CA SER A 243 -8.22 8.60 11.67
C SER A 243 -7.04 8.32 12.60
N ASN A 244 -6.30 7.23 12.34
CA ASN A 244 -5.09 6.92 13.09
C ASN A 244 -4.00 7.99 12.90
N ALA A 245 -3.92 8.57 11.71
CA ALA A 245 -2.99 9.67 11.43
C ALA A 245 -3.34 10.94 12.20
N GLU A 246 -4.64 11.26 12.36
CA GLU A 246 -5.10 12.35 13.22
C GLU A 246 -4.76 12.07 14.69
N GLY A 247 -4.94 10.83 15.13
CA GLY A 247 -4.49 10.41 16.48
C GLY A 247 -3.00 10.65 16.71
N ALA A 248 -2.16 10.29 15.74
CA ALA A 248 -0.72 10.50 15.78
C ALA A 248 -0.37 12.01 15.82
N ARG A 249 -1.03 12.82 14.99
CA ARG A 249 -0.85 14.28 14.98
C ARG A 249 -1.17 14.91 16.33
N LEU A 250 -2.26 14.49 16.96
CA LEU A 250 -2.66 14.97 18.29
C LEU A 250 -1.71 14.49 19.37
N ALA A 251 -1.28 13.22 19.36
CA ALA A 251 -0.32 12.68 20.33
C ALA A 251 1.05 13.41 20.26
N ALA A 252 1.42 13.96 19.10
CA ALA A 252 2.63 14.78 18.97
C ALA A 252 2.56 16.09 19.77
N THR A 253 1.38 16.55 20.15
CA THR A 253 1.20 17.80 20.91
C THR A 253 1.22 17.61 22.43
N ASN A 254 0.99 16.36 22.91
CA ASN A 254 0.92 16.08 24.35
C ASN A 254 1.70 14.79 24.69
N PRO A 255 2.76 14.85 25.50
CA PRO A 255 3.56 13.67 25.86
C PRO A 255 2.83 12.65 26.75
N ALA A 256 1.71 13.00 27.38
CA ALA A 256 0.86 12.07 28.12
C ALA A 256 -0.09 11.27 27.22
N TRP A 257 -0.17 11.59 25.92
CA TRP A 257 -1.00 10.89 24.97
C TRP A 257 -0.16 9.96 24.10
N ALA A 258 -0.75 8.82 23.74
CA ALA A 258 -0.23 7.91 22.74
C ALA A 258 -1.23 7.78 21.60
N ALA A 259 -0.76 7.35 20.44
CA ALA A 259 -1.61 7.03 19.30
C ALA A 259 -1.34 5.61 18.80
N ILE A 260 -2.34 5.02 18.15
CA ILE A 260 -2.20 3.78 17.40
C ILE A 260 -2.17 4.12 15.90
N GLY A 261 -1.18 3.60 15.16
CA GLY A 261 -1.10 3.84 13.73
C GLY A 261 -0.03 3.05 13.01
N ALA A 262 0.08 3.31 11.70
CA ALA A 262 1.15 2.79 10.86
C ALA A 262 2.51 3.40 11.27
N GLU A 263 3.59 2.66 11.05
CA GLU A 263 4.96 3.10 11.34
C GLU A 263 5.29 4.46 10.67
N ARG A 264 4.81 4.67 9.45
CA ARG A 264 5.01 5.94 8.74
C ARG A 264 4.48 7.16 9.49
N ALA A 265 3.38 7.02 10.23
CA ALA A 265 2.85 8.12 11.03
C ALA A 265 3.83 8.53 12.15
N SER A 266 4.60 7.60 12.72
CA SER A 266 5.60 7.93 13.73
C SER A 266 6.71 8.82 13.15
N THR A 267 7.23 8.47 11.99
CA THR A 267 8.26 9.27 11.28
C THR A 267 7.72 10.66 10.91
N LEU A 268 6.49 10.70 10.36
CA LEU A 268 5.87 11.94 9.89
C LEU A 268 5.64 12.96 11.02
N PHE A 269 5.19 12.49 12.18
CA PHE A 269 4.86 13.36 13.33
C PHE A 269 5.94 13.39 14.40
N GLY A 270 7.12 12.81 14.16
CA GLY A 270 8.23 12.80 15.10
C GLY A 270 7.92 12.06 16.41
N LEU A 271 7.14 10.98 16.31
CA LEU A 271 6.77 10.14 17.45
C LEU A 271 7.73 8.93 17.55
N HIS A 272 7.91 8.45 18.77
CA HIS A 272 8.63 7.22 19.05
C HIS A 272 7.65 6.05 19.17
N ILE A 273 7.94 4.94 18.49
CA ILE A 273 7.17 3.70 18.64
C ILE A 273 7.58 3.03 19.95
N THR A 274 6.64 2.92 20.89
CA THR A 274 6.84 2.31 22.21
C THR A 274 6.47 0.84 22.23
N ALA A 275 5.57 0.41 21.34
CA ALA A 275 5.25 -1.00 21.14
C ALA A 275 4.88 -1.26 19.67
N HIS A 276 5.47 -2.31 19.09
CA HIS A 276 5.22 -2.70 17.73
C HIS A 276 4.13 -3.76 17.64
N ALA A 277 3.35 -3.73 16.55
CA ALA A 277 2.42 -4.78 16.15
C ALA A 277 1.47 -5.20 17.30
N ILE A 278 0.77 -4.21 17.88
CA ILE A 278 -0.11 -4.41 19.05
C ILE A 278 -1.53 -4.87 18.69
N GLN A 279 -1.82 -5.11 17.41
CA GLN A 279 -3.11 -5.63 16.95
C GLN A 279 -3.33 -7.06 17.46
N ASP A 280 -4.57 -7.38 17.80
CA ASP A 280 -4.97 -8.69 18.33
C ASP A 280 -4.85 -9.79 17.27
N GLU A 281 -5.14 -9.45 15.98
CA GLU A 281 -5.06 -10.37 14.85
C GLU A 281 -3.76 -10.17 14.06
N ALA A 282 -2.82 -11.12 14.18
CA ALA A 282 -1.48 -11.02 13.59
C ALA A 282 -1.46 -11.01 12.05
N TYR A 283 -2.49 -11.57 11.41
CA TYR A 283 -2.55 -11.76 9.95
C TYR A 283 -3.52 -10.80 9.25
N ASN A 284 -3.96 -9.73 9.94
CA ASN A 284 -4.86 -8.74 9.35
C ASN A 284 -4.21 -8.08 8.13
N ARG A 285 -4.81 -8.27 6.96
CA ARG A 285 -4.38 -7.66 5.70
C ARG A 285 -5.48 -6.82 5.10
N THR A 286 -5.09 -5.74 4.46
CA THR A 286 -5.98 -4.93 3.63
C THR A 286 -5.52 -4.99 2.18
N ARG A 287 -6.45 -5.27 1.28
CA ARG A 287 -6.27 -5.18 -0.17
C ARG A 287 -6.60 -3.78 -0.64
N PHE A 288 -5.70 -3.20 -1.42
CA PHE A 288 -5.85 -1.89 -2.05
C PHE A 288 -5.82 -2.06 -3.56
N ALA A 289 -6.81 -1.51 -4.25
CA ALA A 289 -6.82 -1.44 -5.70
C ALA A 289 -6.12 -0.17 -6.17
N VAL A 290 -5.30 -0.31 -7.20
CA VAL A 290 -4.75 0.81 -7.97
C VAL A 290 -5.65 1.05 -9.16
N ILE A 291 -6.21 2.25 -9.26
CA ILE A 291 -7.20 2.62 -10.27
C ILE A 291 -6.65 3.71 -11.19
N CYS A 292 -7.09 3.70 -12.43
CA CYS A 292 -6.86 4.79 -13.38
C CYS A 292 -7.96 4.82 -14.45
N LEU A 293 -7.88 5.79 -15.36
CA LEU A 293 -8.70 5.80 -16.57
C LEU A 293 -8.11 4.87 -17.64
N PRO A 294 -8.94 4.27 -18.53
CA PRO A 294 -8.48 3.42 -19.63
C PRO A 294 -7.44 4.09 -20.55
N GLN A 295 -7.56 5.41 -20.76
CA GLN A 295 -6.61 6.18 -21.56
C GLN A 295 -5.28 6.46 -20.86
N THR A 296 -5.24 6.40 -19.51
CA THR A 296 -4.01 6.60 -18.73
C THR A 296 -3.12 5.37 -18.83
N MET A 297 -3.71 4.20 -18.66
CA MET A 297 -3.02 2.92 -18.81
C MET A 297 -4.02 1.86 -19.30
N ALA A 298 -3.68 1.20 -20.37
CA ALA A 298 -4.42 0.03 -20.85
C ALA A 298 -4.28 -1.14 -19.85
N THR A 299 -5.13 -2.16 -19.98
CA THR A 299 -4.98 -3.41 -19.23
C THR A 299 -3.55 -3.93 -19.34
N PRO A 300 -2.85 -4.18 -18.22
CA PRO A 300 -1.51 -4.75 -18.24
C PRO A 300 -1.47 -6.06 -19.05
N PRO A 301 -0.35 -6.40 -19.70
CA PRO A 301 -0.21 -7.68 -20.35
C PRO A 301 -0.26 -8.83 -19.34
N ALA A 302 -0.65 -10.02 -19.82
CA ALA A 302 -0.71 -11.22 -18.98
C ALA A 302 0.64 -11.50 -18.30
N SER A 303 0.56 -11.87 -17.04
CA SER A 303 1.70 -12.23 -16.17
C SER A 303 1.64 -13.70 -15.76
N SER A 304 2.48 -14.11 -14.83
CA SER A 304 2.46 -15.47 -14.28
C SER A 304 1.22 -15.74 -13.41
N ARG A 305 0.65 -14.70 -12.83
CA ARG A 305 -0.56 -14.77 -12.02
C ARG A 305 -1.32 -13.47 -12.10
N ASP A 306 -2.51 -13.54 -12.70
CA ASP A 306 -3.36 -12.39 -12.92
C ASP A 306 -4.72 -12.59 -12.25
N CYS A 307 -5.34 -11.48 -11.90
CA CYS A 307 -6.72 -11.41 -11.44
C CYS A 307 -7.54 -10.60 -12.46
N THR A 308 -8.71 -11.12 -12.82
CA THR A 308 -9.73 -10.39 -13.59
C THR A 308 -10.90 -10.07 -12.68
N SER A 309 -11.16 -8.78 -12.45
CA SER A 309 -12.24 -8.30 -11.60
C SER A 309 -13.43 -7.81 -12.43
N LEU A 310 -14.63 -8.23 -12.03
CA LEU A 310 -15.90 -7.96 -12.71
C LEU A 310 -16.96 -7.43 -11.74
N VAL A 311 -17.89 -6.65 -12.26
CA VAL A 311 -19.21 -6.44 -11.66
C VAL A 311 -20.27 -6.94 -12.63
N VAL A 312 -21.12 -7.82 -12.15
CA VAL A 312 -22.22 -8.39 -12.94
C VAL A 312 -23.53 -8.34 -12.18
N SER A 313 -24.65 -8.34 -12.90
CA SER A 313 -25.94 -8.67 -12.32
C SER A 313 -26.65 -9.71 -13.18
N VAL A 314 -27.53 -10.49 -12.58
CA VAL A 314 -28.37 -11.47 -13.25
C VAL A 314 -29.83 -11.21 -12.91
N ALA A 315 -30.74 -11.57 -13.80
CA ALA A 315 -32.17 -11.47 -13.55
C ALA A 315 -32.54 -12.26 -12.29
N ASN A 316 -33.36 -11.68 -11.41
CA ASN A 316 -33.82 -12.33 -10.16
C ASN A 316 -34.78 -13.46 -10.48
N ARG A 317 -34.28 -14.68 -10.71
CA ARG A 317 -35.02 -15.90 -10.95
C ARG A 317 -34.37 -17.09 -10.26
N PRO A 318 -35.12 -18.16 -9.95
CA PRO A 318 -34.54 -19.37 -9.38
C PRO A 318 -33.40 -19.91 -10.24
N GLY A 319 -32.25 -20.22 -9.61
CA GLY A 319 -31.07 -20.78 -10.29
C GLY A 319 -30.16 -19.74 -10.98
N ALA A 320 -30.50 -18.44 -11.03
CA ALA A 320 -29.71 -17.44 -11.73
C ALA A 320 -28.24 -17.39 -11.28
N MET A 321 -27.98 -17.54 -9.98
CA MET A 321 -26.61 -17.59 -9.47
C MET A 321 -25.87 -18.85 -9.88
N HIS A 322 -26.55 -19.99 -9.95
CA HIS A 322 -25.97 -21.23 -10.49
C HIS A 322 -25.56 -21.02 -11.95
N ASP A 323 -26.45 -20.44 -12.77
CA ASP A 323 -26.18 -20.20 -14.19
C ASP A 323 -24.98 -19.29 -14.40
N LEU A 324 -24.77 -18.30 -13.51
CA LEU A 324 -23.59 -17.44 -13.51
C LEU A 324 -22.28 -18.22 -13.30
N LEU A 325 -22.30 -19.32 -12.54
CA LEU A 325 -21.12 -20.13 -12.24
C LEU A 325 -20.82 -21.18 -13.32
N VAL A 326 -21.80 -21.55 -14.17
CA VAL A 326 -21.64 -22.59 -15.20
C VAL A 326 -20.51 -22.29 -16.19
N PRO A 327 -20.40 -21.06 -16.77
CA PRO A 327 -19.30 -20.74 -17.67
C PRO A 327 -17.92 -20.89 -17.02
N LEU A 328 -17.77 -20.47 -15.77
CA LEU A 328 -16.51 -20.58 -15.03
C LEU A 328 -16.09 -22.04 -14.88
N LYS A 329 -17.01 -22.89 -14.43
CA LYS A 329 -16.77 -24.35 -14.33
C LYS A 329 -16.45 -24.97 -15.69
N LYS A 330 -17.22 -24.64 -16.73
CA LYS A 330 -17.07 -25.18 -18.10
C LYS A 330 -15.68 -24.90 -18.68
N HIS A 331 -15.18 -23.70 -18.45
CA HIS A 331 -13.88 -23.26 -18.99
C HIS A 331 -12.72 -23.41 -17.98
N GLY A 332 -12.95 -23.97 -16.80
CA GLY A 332 -11.91 -24.22 -15.79
C GLY A 332 -11.32 -22.92 -15.19
N VAL A 333 -12.12 -21.85 -15.11
CA VAL A 333 -11.72 -20.57 -14.50
C VAL A 333 -12.11 -20.57 -13.02
N SER A 334 -11.12 -20.34 -12.15
CA SER A 334 -11.34 -20.25 -10.71
C SER A 334 -11.88 -18.87 -10.32
N MET A 335 -12.96 -18.86 -9.53
CA MET A 335 -13.46 -17.67 -8.86
C MET A 335 -12.80 -17.57 -7.49
N THR A 336 -12.04 -16.51 -7.26
CA THR A 336 -11.27 -16.30 -6.02
C THR A 336 -12.01 -15.43 -5.01
N ARG A 337 -13.01 -14.65 -5.49
CA ARG A 337 -13.83 -13.77 -4.65
C ARG A 337 -15.22 -13.62 -5.22
N LEU A 338 -16.20 -13.51 -4.33
CA LEU A 338 -17.59 -13.18 -4.64
C LEU A 338 -18.14 -12.29 -3.53
N GLU A 339 -18.64 -11.12 -3.89
CA GLU A 339 -19.31 -10.19 -2.99
C GLU A 339 -20.62 -9.71 -3.60
N SER A 340 -21.71 -9.78 -2.86
CA SER A 340 -23.01 -9.31 -3.32
C SER A 340 -23.40 -7.98 -2.70
N ARG A 341 -23.91 -7.05 -3.54
CA ARG A 341 -24.34 -5.71 -3.12
C ARG A 341 -25.72 -5.41 -3.66
N PRO A 342 -26.67 -4.89 -2.83
CA PRO A 342 -27.99 -4.47 -3.31
C PRO A 342 -27.84 -3.33 -4.36
N ALA A 343 -28.59 -3.39 -5.43
CA ALA A 343 -28.56 -2.41 -6.51
C ALA A 343 -29.13 -1.04 -6.12
N ARG A 344 -29.89 -0.95 -5.01
CA ARG A 344 -30.53 0.28 -4.49
C ARG A 344 -31.44 1.00 -5.50
N ASN A 345 -31.95 0.28 -6.50
CA ASN A 345 -32.85 0.80 -7.54
C ASN A 345 -34.35 0.62 -7.18
N GLY A 346 -34.67 0.34 -5.93
CA GLY A 346 -36.02 0.06 -5.45
C GLY A 346 -36.55 -1.33 -5.73
N GLN A 347 -35.78 -2.17 -6.42
CA GLN A 347 -36.04 -3.59 -6.64
C GLN A 347 -34.99 -4.41 -5.86
N TRP A 348 -35.33 -5.63 -5.46
CA TRP A 348 -34.40 -6.55 -4.79
C TRP A 348 -33.44 -7.19 -5.81
N GLU A 349 -32.69 -6.34 -6.53
CA GLU A 349 -31.64 -6.72 -7.45
C GLU A 349 -30.29 -6.60 -6.78
N TYR A 350 -29.32 -7.41 -7.23
CA TYR A 350 -27.98 -7.45 -6.69
C TYR A 350 -26.94 -7.30 -7.77
N TYR A 351 -25.88 -6.54 -7.46
CA TYR A 351 -24.62 -6.58 -8.16
C TYR A 351 -23.68 -7.57 -7.47
N PHE A 352 -22.99 -8.37 -8.27
CA PHE A 352 -22.00 -9.33 -7.82
C PHE A 352 -20.63 -8.85 -8.29
N TYR A 353 -19.74 -8.58 -7.34
CA TYR A 353 -18.33 -8.28 -7.56
C TYR A 353 -17.59 -9.60 -7.51
N ILE A 354 -16.91 -9.94 -8.60
CA ILE A 354 -16.28 -11.24 -8.80
C ILE A 354 -14.83 -11.03 -9.19
N ASP A 355 -13.93 -11.73 -8.51
CA ASP A 355 -12.54 -11.83 -8.92
C ASP A 355 -12.30 -13.25 -9.47
N LEU A 356 -11.73 -13.32 -10.66
CA LEU A 356 -11.38 -14.54 -11.38
C LEU A 356 -9.86 -14.69 -11.47
N ASP A 357 -9.37 -15.91 -11.33
CA ASP A 357 -7.97 -16.23 -11.58
C ASP A 357 -7.71 -16.30 -13.08
N GLY A 358 -6.71 -15.56 -13.55
CA GLY A 358 -6.31 -15.50 -14.95
C GLY A 358 -6.56 -14.15 -15.65
N HIS A 359 -6.05 -14.05 -16.87
CA HIS A 359 -6.08 -12.84 -17.70
C HIS A 359 -7.00 -13.02 -18.91
N PRO A 360 -7.75 -11.98 -19.37
CA PRO A 360 -8.67 -12.05 -20.50
C PRO A 360 -8.03 -12.46 -21.83
N SER A 361 -6.70 -12.32 -21.98
CA SER A 361 -5.98 -12.79 -23.16
C SER A 361 -5.78 -14.31 -23.20
N GLN A 362 -6.02 -15.01 -22.09
CA GLN A 362 -5.95 -16.48 -22.05
C GLN A 362 -7.24 -17.06 -22.64
N PRO A 363 -7.17 -18.01 -23.60
CA PRO A 363 -8.34 -18.48 -24.36
C PRO A 363 -9.49 -19.00 -23.49
N HIS A 364 -9.20 -19.73 -22.42
CA HIS A 364 -10.21 -20.29 -21.51
C HIS A 364 -10.89 -19.19 -20.67
N VAL A 365 -10.13 -18.16 -20.25
CA VAL A 365 -10.69 -17.01 -19.53
C VAL A 365 -11.55 -16.17 -20.46
N ALA A 366 -11.07 -15.87 -21.68
CA ALA A 366 -11.83 -15.15 -22.70
C ALA A 366 -13.18 -15.83 -22.98
N ALA A 367 -13.17 -17.15 -23.20
CA ALA A 367 -14.39 -17.93 -23.48
C ALA A 367 -15.38 -17.86 -22.29
N ALA A 368 -14.90 -17.96 -21.05
CA ALA A 368 -15.74 -17.81 -19.86
C ALA A 368 -16.37 -16.41 -19.78
N LEU A 369 -15.57 -15.35 -20.01
CA LEU A 369 -16.05 -13.97 -19.99
C LEU A 369 -17.07 -13.67 -21.08
N ASP A 370 -16.92 -14.25 -22.28
CA ASP A 370 -17.86 -14.08 -23.37
C ASP A 370 -19.22 -14.76 -23.07
N GLU A 371 -19.21 -15.96 -22.50
CA GLU A 371 -20.45 -16.61 -22.03
C GLU A 371 -21.10 -15.83 -20.87
N LEU A 372 -20.32 -15.35 -19.89
CA LEU A 372 -20.83 -14.52 -18.81
C LEU A 372 -21.52 -13.27 -19.34
N ARG A 373 -20.92 -12.61 -20.34
CA ARG A 373 -21.49 -11.40 -20.95
C ARG A 373 -22.85 -11.63 -21.59
N GLN A 374 -23.10 -12.84 -22.11
CA GLN A 374 -24.38 -13.20 -22.74
C GLN A 374 -25.49 -13.47 -21.72
N ILE A 375 -25.18 -13.94 -20.54
CA ILE A 375 -26.18 -14.31 -19.52
C ILE A 375 -26.44 -13.22 -18.50
N CYS A 376 -25.55 -12.25 -18.35
CA CYS A 376 -25.67 -11.16 -17.39
C CYS A 376 -26.61 -10.07 -17.90
N ALA A 377 -27.50 -9.57 -17.03
CA ALA A 377 -28.29 -8.37 -17.30
C ALA A 377 -27.44 -7.09 -17.26
N PHE A 378 -26.41 -7.09 -16.44
CA PHE A 378 -25.37 -6.07 -16.40
C PHE A 378 -23.99 -6.74 -16.33
N TYR A 379 -23.05 -6.22 -17.09
CA TYR A 379 -21.68 -6.69 -17.14
C TYR A 379 -20.71 -5.51 -17.24
N LYS A 380 -19.79 -5.40 -16.30
CA LYS A 380 -18.70 -4.43 -16.32
C LYS A 380 -17.41 -5.08 -15.88
N MET A 381 -16.42 -5.10 -16.77
CA MET A 381 -15.06 -5.49 -16.39
C MET A 381 -14.41 -4.32 -15.64
N LEU A 382 -13.98 -4.57 -14.41
CA LEU A 382 -13.28 -3.58 -13.57
C LEU A 382 -11.79 -3.51 -13.91
N GLY A 383 -11.22 -4.60 -14.42
CA GLY A 383 -9.83 -4.65 -14.84
C GLY A 383 -9.26 -6.06 -14.81
N ALA A 384 -8.08 -6.21 -15.40
CA ALA A 384 -7.24 -7.40 -15.27
C ALA A 384 -5.82 -6.95 -14.95
N TYR A 385 -5.21 -7.54 -13.94
CA TYR A 385 -3.97 -7.05 -13.37
C TYR A 385 -3.17 -8.16 -12.70
N PRO A 386 -1.82 -8.02 -12.62
CA PRO A 386 -0.97 -8.97 -11.93
C PRO A 386 -1.19 -8.91 -10.40
N VAL A 387 -1.25 -10.08 -9.77
CA VAL A 387 -1.35 -10.24 -8.31
C VAL A 387 0.01 -10.64 -7.76
N LYS A 388 0.47 -9.91 -6.74
CA LYS A 388 1.68 -10.27 -5.99
C LYS A 388 1.32 -11.26 -4.87
N ASN A 389 2.17 -12.27 -4.69
CA ASN A 389 2.08 -13.23 -3.57
C ASN A 389 2.37 -12.55 -2.23
#